data_e35039275dcf13bc2851ef9ce372a023
#
_entry.id   e35039275dcf13bc2851ef9ce372a023
#
_cell.length_a   1.000
_cell.length_b   1.000
_cell.length_c   1.000
_cell.angle_alpha   90.00
_cell.angle_beta   90.00
_cell.angle_gamma   90.00
#
_symmetry.space_group_name_H-M   'P 1'
#
loop_
_entity.id
_entity.type
_entity.pdbx_description
1 polymer ?
#
loop_
_entity_poly.entity_id
_entity_poly.type
_entity_poly.pdbx_seq_one_letter_code
_entity_poly.pdbx_strand_id
1 'polypeptide(L)'
;MPIPDGFPGQRMLVLPRPLVRDALQRPGTAHLVVTDCGYFPEAESHGRERATGIPQAVVFVCTRGRGWVETEDGRFTVSAGEAVVLPPGRPHAYGADPDDPWTLWWMHVQGRDLPEFLTAAGITTRSPVRSLSDVYRAVALVGEALEWMERDTSPASLLGAAGAAWHLMAQLATDRAPGSRHDVLDRAAAYIRETVDEPVSIAALAAMARVSPSHFSALFKARFGFPVRQYQTQVRMARARELLDTTDQPVATVAATVGYPDSFYFARQFKRVHGVSPLRYRRQGKG
;
A
#
# COMPACT_ATOMS: atom_id res chain seq x y z
N MET A 1 -26.33 -15.23 20.82
CA MET A 1 -26.52 -14.68 19.44
C MET A 1 -25.40 -13.70 19.16
N PRO A 2 -24.86 -13.65 17.95
CA PRO A 2 -23.83 -12.67 17.62
C PRO A 2 -24.37 -11.24 17.82
N ILE A 3 -23.54 -10.36 18.38
CA ILE A 3 -23.85 -8.94 18.58
C ILE A 3 -23.00 -8.08 17.63
N PRO A 4 -23.59 -7.07 16.97
CA PRO A 4 -22.86 -6.24 16.02
C PRO A 4 -22.03 -5.14 16.65
N ASP A 5 -22.33 -4.72 17.87
CA ASP A 5 -21.73 -3.63 18.66
C ASP A 5 -22.23 -3.68 20.12
N GLY A 6 -21.79 -2.75 20.95
CA GLY A 6 -22.20 -2.67 22.37
C GLY A 6 -21.11 -3.18 23.33
N PHE A 7 -19.85 -3.25 22.91
CA PHE A 7 -18.73 -3.76 23.72
C PHE A 7 -18.27 -2.71 24.75
N PRO A 8 -17.94 -3.11 26.00
CA PRO A 8 -17.36 -2.19 26.97
C PRO A 8 -16.12 -1.50 26.43
N GLY A 9 -16.07 -0.16 26.50
CA GLY A 9 -14.93 0.62 26.00
C GLY A 9 -14.86 0.77 24.48
N GLN A 10 -15.86 0.36 23.73
CA GLN A 10 -15.92 0.60 22.29
C GLN A 10 -15.95 2.10 21.97
N ARG A 11 -15.36 2.44 20.82
CA ARG A 11 -15.56 3.73 20.15
C ARG A 11 -16.13 3.45 18.75
N MET A 12 -17.13 4.19 18.36
CA MET A 12 -17.73 4.00 17.04
C MET A 12 -18.38 5.29 16.55
N LEU A 13 -18.17 5.61 15.31
CA LEU A 13 -18.84 6.71 14.63
C LEU A 13 -19.38 6.24 13.29
N VAL A 14 -20.64 6.58 13.01
CA VAL A 14 -21.35 6.27 11.78
C VAL A 14 -21.83 7.57 11.15
N LEU A 15 -21.40 7.88 9.93
CA LEU A 15 -21.87 9.06 9.23
C LEU A 15 -23.32 8.89 8.76
N PRO A 16 -24.17 9.91 8.95
CA PRO A 16 -25.48 9.96 8.33
C PRO A 16 -25.39 9.79 6.81
N ARG A 17 -26.24 8.93 6.23
CA ARG A 17 -26.19 8.61 4.79
C ARG A 17 -26.32 9.82 3.83
N PRO A 18 -27.05 10.90 4.16
CA PRO A 18 -27.00 12.13 3.37
C PRO A 18 -25.60 12.74 3.29
N LEU A 19 -24.85 12.80 4.40
CA LEU A 19 -23.46 13.32 4.42
C LEU A 19 -22.52 12.45 3.61
N VAL A 20 -22.69 11.11 3.64
CA VAL A 20 -21.91 10.19 2.80
C VAL A 20 -22.14 10.51 1.31
N ARG A 21 -23.41 10.69 0.89
CA ARG A 21 -23.74 11.03 -0.50
C ARG A 21 -23.10 12.35 -0.93
N ASP A 22 -23.14 13.35 -0.08
CA ASP A 22 -22.55 14.65 -0.35
C ASP A 22 -21.01 14.55 -0.44
N ALA A 23 -20.38 13.81 0.47
CA ALA A 23 -18.93 13.58 0.46
C ALA A 23 -18.47 12.85 -0.81
N LEU A 24 -19.23 11.90 -1.32
CA LEU A 24 -18.94 11.18 -2.57
C LEU A 24 -19.04 12.06 -3.83
N GLN A 25 -19.62 13.26 -3.74
CA GLN A 25 -19.70 14.21 -4.85
C GLN A 25 -18.62 15.31 -4.75
N ARG A 26 -17.93 15.45 -3.62
CA ARG A 26 -16.94 16.51 -3.41
C ARG A 26 -15.56 16.11 -3.89
N PRO A 27 -14.81 17.00 -4.56
CA PRO A 27 -13.39 16.79 -4.82
C PRO A 27 -12.63 16.44 -3.53
N GLY A 28 -11.75 15.47 -3.60
CA GLY A 28 -10.98 14.96 -2.44
C GLY A 28 -11.65 13.77 -1.76
N THR A 29 -12.86 13.89 -1.25
CA THR A 29 -13.57 12.79 -0.58
C THR A 29 -14.30 11.85 -1.54
N ALA A 30 -14.61 12.28 -2.78
CA ALA A 30 -15.18 11.41 -3.82
C ALA A 30 -14.28 10.22 -4.20
N HIS A 31 -12.98 10.37 -4.01
CA HIS A 31 -11.98 9.34 -4.31
C HIS A 31 -12.02 8.19 -3.30
N LEU A 32 -12.06 8.55 -2.02
CA LEU A 32 -12.18 7.63 -0.90
C LEU A 32 -12.75 8.41 0.30
N VAL A 33 -13.79 7.90 0.94
CA VAL A 33 -14.40 8.46 2.14
C VAL A 33 -14.58 7.37 3.18
N VAL A 34 -14.31 7.69 4.45
CA VAL A 34 -14.66 6.85 5.60
C VAL A 34 -16.11 7.11 5.94
N THR A 35 -16.95 6.09 5.87
CA THR A 35 -18.39 6.21 6.17
C THR A 35 -18.73 5.86 7.60
N ASP A 36 -17.97 4.94 8.17
CA ASP A 36 -18.13 4.41 9.51
C ASP A 36 -16.74 3.97 10.01
N CYS A 37 -16.41 4.14 11.26
CA CYS A 37 -15.17 3.61 11.84
C CYS A 37 -15.29 3.43 13.35
N GLY A 38 -14.36 2.65 13.91
CA GLY A 38 -14.37 2.42 15.35
C GLY A 38 -13.28 1.49 15.85
N TYR A 39 -13.36 1.27 17.17
CA TYR A 39 -12.54 0.39 17.95
C TYR A 39 -13.41 -0.51 18.81
N PHE A 40 -13.23 -1.81 18.75
CA PHE A 40 -13.92 -2.82 19.54
C PHE A 40 -12.91 -3.62 20.34
N PRO A 41 -12.74 -3.34 21.66
CA PRO A 41 -11.87 -4.10 22.53
C PRO A 41 -12.52 -5.44 22.91
N GLU A 42 -11.76 -6.53 22.85
CA GLU A 42 -12.17 -7.87 23.34
C GLU A 42 -13.64 -8.19 23.01
N ALA A 43 -13.97 -8.09 21.72
CA ALA A 43 -15.33 -8.06 21.22
C ALA A 43 -16.00 -9.45 21.30
N GLU A 44 -16.36 -9.87 22.52
CA GLU A 44 -17.03 -11.15 22.80
C GLU A 44 -18.33 -11.26 22.03
N SER A 45 -18.54 -12.43 21.41
CA SER A 45 -19.74 -12.69 20.60
C SER A 45 -19.94 -11.73 19.43
N HIS A 46 -18.93 -10.92 19.07
CA HIS A 46 -19.02 -10.05 17.89
C HIS A 46 -19.29 -10.87 16.64
N GLY A 47 -20.27 -10.47 15.87
CA GLY A 47 -20.54 -11.09 14.60
C GLY A 47 -21.61 -10.38 13.79
N ARG A 48 -21.49 -10.47 12.48
CA ARG A 48 -22.47 -9.91 11.55
C ARG A 48 -22.50 -10.72 10.26
N GLU A 49 -23.71 -10.83 9.72
CA GLU A 49 -23.94 -11.41 8.40
C GLU A 49 -24.60 -10.37 7.49
N ARG A 50 -24.16 -10.32 6.23
CA ARG A 50 -24.69 -9.45 5.18
C ARG A 50 -24.88 -10.25 3.89
N ALA A 51 -26.04 -10.88 3.77
CA ALA A 51 -26.37 -11.77 2.66
C ALA A 51 -26.32 -11.11 1.27
N THR A 52 -26.47 -9.77 1.19
CA THR A 52 -26.41 -9.02 -0.07
C THR A 52 -25.20 -8.10 -0.16
N GLY A 53 -24.31 -8.13 0.85
CA GLY A 53 -23.21 -7.19 0.97
C GLY A 53 -23.65 -5.77 1.33
N ILE A 54 -22.70 -4.82 1.27
CA ILE A 54 -22.95 -3.38 1.46
C ILE A 54 -22.14 -2.59 0.41
N PRO A 55 -22.53 -1.32 0.13
CA PRO A 55 -21.83 -0.50 -0.87
C PRO A 55 -20.37 -0.15 -0.49
N GLN A 56 -20.00 -0.27 0.78
CA GLN A 56 -18.68 0.01 1.31
C GLN A 56 -17.81 -1.26 1.28
N ALA A 57 -16.49 -1.08 1.19
CA ALA A 57 -15.56 -2.09 1.67
C ALA A 57 -15.50 -2.04 3.20
N VAL A 58 -15.39 -3.20 3.83
CA VAL A 58 -15.19 -3.34 5.28
C VAL A 58 -13.73 -3.65 5.53
N VAL A 59 -13.06 -2.82 6.33
CA VAL A 59 -11.65 -2.98 6.68
C VAL A 59 -11.54 -3.25 8.17
N PHE A 60 -10.85 -4.33 8.54
CA PHE A 60 -10.50 -4.66 9.93
C PHE A 60 -8.99 -4.73 10.11
N VAL A 61 -8.50 -4.30 11.26
CA VAL A 61 -7.15 -4.57 11.74
C VAL A 61 -7.28 -5.27 13.09
N CYS A 62 -6.89 -6.53 13.14
CA CYS A 62 -6.91 -7.35 14.35
C CYS A 62 -5.61 -7.12 15.13
N THR A 63 -5.71 -6.68 16.39
CA THR A 63 -4.56 -6.39 17.23
C THR A 63 -4.34 -7.43 18.32
N ARG A 64 -5.37 -8.14 18.74
CA ARG A 64 -5.35 -9.22 19.74
C ARG A 64 -6.44 -10.22 19.45
N GLY A 65 -6.30 -11.43 19.98
CA GLY A 65 -7.27 -12.50 19.79
C GLY A 65 -7.38 -12.96 18.35
N ARG A 66 -8.50 -13.57 18.02
CA ARG A 66 -8.78 -14.10 16.69
C ARG A 66 -10.28 -14.10 16.38
N GLY A 67 -10.57 -14.36 15.12
CA GLY A 67 -11.92 -14.50 14.61
C GLY A 67 -11.92 -15.11 13.23
N TRP A 68 -12.99 -14.93 12.49
CA TRP A 68 -13.14 -15.46 11.15
C TRP A 68 -13.95 -14.49 10.27
N VAL A 69 -13.69 -14.58 8.98
CA VAL A 69 -14.52 -13.98 7.94
C VAL A 69 -14.94 -15.05 6.94
N GLU A 70 -16.12 -14.94 6.40
CA GLU A 70 -16.69 -15.84 5.41
C GLU A 70 -17.16 -15.04 4.22
N THR A 71 -16.82 -15.51 3.04
CA THR A 71 -17.19 -14.95 1.74
C THR A 71 -17.82 -16.05 0.89
N GLU A 72 -18.31 -15.74 -0.30
CA GLU A 72 -18.77 -16.74 -1.27
C GLU A 72 -17.69 -17.77 -1.67
N ASP A 73 -16.42 -17.45 -1.49
CA ASP A 73 -15.29 -18.32 -1.88
C ASP A 73 -14.70 -19.12 -0.69
N GLY A 74 -15.18 -18.92 0.54
CA GLY A 74 -14.73 -19.69 1.69
C GLY A 74 -14.68 -18.92 3.00
N ARG A 75 -14.22 -19.64 4.04
CA ARG A 75 -14.04 -19.13 5.38
C ARG A 75 -12.53 -19.03 5.70
N PHE A 76 -12.15 -17.88 6.27
CA PHE A 76 -10.77 -17.50 6.54
C PHE A 76 -10.63 -17.16 8.02
N THR A 77 -9.61 -17.69 8.67
CA THR A 77 -9.24 -17.29 10.03
C THR A 77 -8.55 -15.94 9.99
N VAL A 78 -8.78 -15.12 11.01
CA VAL A 78 -8.14 -13.82 11.23
C VAL A 78 -7.48 -13.84 12.59
N SER A 79 -6.21 -13.48 12.65
CA SER A 79 -5.40 -13.47 13.87
C SER A 79 -4.81 -12.10 14.13
N ALA A 80 -4.28 -11.89 15.34
CA ALA A 80 -3.55 -10.69 15.68
C ALA A 80 -2.39 -10.42 14.68
N GLY A 81 -2.24 -9.17 14.24
CA GLY A 81 -1.27 -8.76 13.22
C GLY A 81 -1.78 -8.85 11.79
N GLU A 82 -3.05 -9.19 11.59
CA GLU A 82 -3.66 -9.30 10.27
C GLU A 82 -4.72 -8.21 10.04
N ALA A 83 -4.85 -7.81 8.79
CA ALA A 83 -5.95 -7.00 8.28
C ALA A 83 -6.87 -7.83 7.40
N VAL A 84 -8.14 -7.47 7.41
CA VAL A 84 -9.17 -8.00 6.51
C VAL A 84 -9.70 -6.86 5.67
N VAL A 85 -9.91 -7.09 4.37
CA VAL A 85 -10.68 -6.20 3.52
C VAL A 85 -11.74 -7.01 2.78
N LEU A 86 -13.00 -6.74 3.09
CA LEU A 86 -14.15 -7.34 2.40
C LEU A 86 -14.60 -6.39 1.29
N PRO A 87 -14.56 -6.82 0.02
CA PRO A 87 -14.96 -5.99 -1.12
C PRO A 87 -16.43 -5.55 -1.04
N PRO A 88 -16.79 -4.36 -1.59
CA PRO A 88 -18.16 -3.87 -1.61
C PRO A 88 -19.07 -4.76 -2.45
N GLY A 89 -20.37 -4.79 -2.08
CA GLY A 89 -21.41 -5.47 -2.85
C GLY A 89 -21.33 -7.00 -2.85
N ARG A 90 -20.48 -7.60 -2.01
CA ARG A 90 -20.35 -9.05 -1.92
C ARG A 90 -20.93 -9.57 -0.62
N PRO A 91 -21.66 -10.72 -0.65
CA PRO A 91 -22.09 -11.42 0.54
C PRO A 91 -20.93 -11.75 1.46
N HIS A 92 -21.08 -11.51 2.75
CA HIS A 92 -20.06 -11.85 3.73
C HIS A 92 -20.63 -12.00 5.14
N ALA A 93 -19.95 -12.80 5.94
CA ALA A 93 -20.17 -12.88 7.36
C ALA A 93 -18.84 -12.85 8.10
N TYR A 94 -18.86 -12.50 9.36
CA TYR A 94 -17.68 -12.54 10.23
C TYR A 94 -18.09 -12.68 11.69
N GLY A 95 -17.16 -13.17 12.51
CA GLY A 95 -17.38 -13.32 13.94
C GLY A 95 -16.09 -13.52 14.71
N ALA A 96 -16.15 -13.13 15.99
CA ALA A 96 -15.09 -13.39 16.95
C ALA A 96 -15.01 -14.89 17.27
N ASP A 97 -13.80 -15.34 17.62
CA ASP A 97 -13.61 -16.65 18.25
C ASP A 97 -14.21 -16.61 19.67
N PRO A 98 -14.98 -17.61 20.08
CA PRO A 98 -15.64 -17.60 21.39
C PRO A 98 -14.65 -17.72 22.57
N ASP A 99 -13.49 -18.37 22.37
CA ASP A 99 -12.50 -18.63 23.42
C ASP A 99 -11.39 -17.57 23.47
N ASP A 100 -11.17 -16.85 22.35
CA ASP A 100 -10.11 -15.83 22.21
C ASP A 100 -10.64 -14.69 21.34
N PRO A 101 -11.61 -13.89 21.84
CA PRO A 101 -12.27 -12.86 21.07
C PRO A 101 -11.30 -11.76 20.65
N TRP A 102 -11.45 -11.31 19.40
CA TRP A 102 -10.59 -10.31 18.82
C TRP A 102 -10.78 -8.90 19.37
N THR A 103 -9.70 -8.12 19.32
CA THR A 103 -9.71 -6.66 19.46
C THR A 103 -9.50 -6.06 18.07
N LEU A 104 -10.45 -5.27 17.61
CA LEU A 104 -10.48 -4.72 16.25
C LEU A 104 -10.41 -3.20 16.23
N TRP A 105 -9.62 -2.68 15.31
CA TRP A 105 -9.76 -1.36 14.73
C TRP A 105 -10.38 -1.53 13.35
N TRP A 106 -11.42 -0.77 13.04
CA TRP A 106 -12.16 -1.01 11.81
C TRP A 106 -12.66 0.28 11.17
N MET A 107 -12.85 0.23 9.85
CA MET A 107 -13.51 1.28 9.09
C MET A 107 -14.28 0.70 7.90
N HIS A 108 -15.32 1.42 7.50
CA HIS A 108 -15.97 1.22 6.21
C HIS A 108 -15.53 2.34 5.28
N VAL A 109 -15.13 2.01 4.08
CA VAL A 109 -14.68 2.96 3.08
C VAL A 109 -15.45 2.82 1.78
N GLN A 110 -15.69 3.94 1.13
CA GLN A 110 -16.36 4.01 -0.17
C GLN A 110 -15.71 5.10 -1.02
N GLY A 111 -15.68 4.93 -2.33
CA GLY A 111 -15.14 5.94 -3.23
C GLY A 111 -14.82 5.36 -4.59
N ARG A 112 -14.62 6.24 -5.57
CA ARG A 112 -14.39 5.83 -6.96
C ARG A 112 -13.04 5.13 -7.19
N ASP A 113 -12.04 5.39 -6.34
CA ASP A 113 -10.68 4.82 -6.47
C ASP A 113 -10.51 3.54 -5.65
N LEU A 114 -11.52 3.14 -4.86
CA LEU A 114 -11.49 1.91 -4.08
C LEU A 114 -11.17 0.65 -4.90
N PRO A 115 -11.72 0.44 -6.12
CA PRO A 115 -11.40 -0.73 -6.94
C PRO A 115 -9.92 -0.84 -7.31
N GLU A 116 -9.23 0.30 -7.52
CA GLU A 116 -7.81 0.32 -7.81
C GLU A 116 -6.97 -0.13 -6.60
N PHE A 117 -7.30 0.35 -5.40
CA PHE A 117 -6.66 -0.11 -4.16
C PHE A 117 -6.84 -1.61 -3.95
N LEU A 118 -8.05 -2.14 -4.12
CA LEU A 118 -8.32 -3.57 -3.97
C LEU A 118 -7.49 -4.39 -4.96
N THR A 119 -7.41 -3.93 -6.21
CA THR A 119 -6.60 -4.56 -7.26
C THR A 119 -5.11 -4.52 -6.92
N ALA A 120 -4.58 -3.35 -6.53
CA ALA A 120 -3.18 -3.17 -6.18
C ALA A 120 -2.77 -4.01 -4.95
N ALA A 121 -3.66 -4.13 -3.96
CA ALA A 121 -3.47 -4.98 -2.79
C ALA A 121 -3.69 -6.48 -3.08
N GLY A 122 -4.24 -6.84 -4.25
CA GLY A 122 -4.62 -8.22 -4.58
C GLY A 122 -5.74 -8.75 -3.67
N ILE A 123 -6.61 -7.85 -3.19
CA ILE A 123 -7.76 -8.19 -2.35
C ILE A 123 -8.90 -8.70 -3.23
N THR A 124 -9.41 -9.86 -2.87
CA THR A 124 -10.57 -10.50 -3.50
C THR A 124 -11.38 -11.26 -2.44
N THR A 125 -12.55 -11.77 -2.81
CA THR A 125 -13.33 -12.68 -1.95
C THR A 125 -12.59 -13.98 -1.64
N ARG A 126 -11.63 -14.41 -2.49
CA ARG A 126 -10.73 -15.56 -2.26
C ARG A 126 -9.52 -15.24 -1.41
N SER A 127 -9.20 -13.98 -1.21
CA SER A 127 -8.01 -13.54 -0.49
C SER A 127 -8.30 -12.23 0.25
N PRO A 128 -9.22 -12.26 1.25
CA PRO A 128 -9.61 -11.07 1.98
C PRO A 128 -8.67 -10.72 3.13
N VAL A 129 -7.83 -11.65 3.59
CA VAL A 129 -6.93 -11.50 4.74
C VAL A 129 -5.52 -11.15 4.28
N ARG A 130 -4.85 -10.26 5.02
CA ARG A 130 -3.47 -9.80 4.79
C ARG A 130 -2.71 -9.75 6.10
N SER A 131 -1.54 -10.38 6.17
CA SER A 131 -0.58 -10.14 7.25
C SER A 131 0.05 -8.76 7.07
N LEU A 132 0.12 -8.00 8.15
CA LEU A 132 0.71 -6.65 8.18
C LEU A 132 2.18 -6.72 8.61
N SER A 133 3.06 -5.99 7.94
CA SER A 133 4.45 -5.80 8.37
C SER A 133 4.53 -4.86 9.59
N ASP A 134 3.60 -3.91 9.68
CA ASP A 134 3.48 -2.94 10.76
C ASP A 134 2.00 -2.72 11.13
N VAL A 135 1.53 -3.53 12.08
CA VAL A 135 0.16 -3.46 12.60
C VAL A 135 -0.10 -2.14 13.37
N TYR A 136 0.92 -1.63 14.07
CA TYR A 136 0.76 -0.40 14.87
C TYR A 136 0.55 0.83 13.99
N ARG A 137 1.23 0.89 12.84
CA ARG A 137 0.99 1.92 11.84
C ARG A 137 -0.42 1.84 11.27
N ALA A 138 -0.90 0.66 10.94
CA ALA A 138 -2.27 0.47 10.44
C ALA A 138 -3.31 0.90 11.49
N VAL A 139 -3.11 0.54 12.75
CA VAL A 139 -3.93 0.97 13.90
C VAL A 139 -3.92 2.48 14.06
N ALA A 140 -2.74 3.11 14.00
CA ALA A 140 -2.62 4.57 14.11
C ALA A 140 -3.43 5.29 13.03
N LEU A 141 -3.45 4.78 11.79
CA LEU A 141 -4.22 5.35 10.69
C LEU A 141 -5.74 5.20 10.88
N VAL A 142 -6.21 4.04 11.38
CA VAL A 142 -7.63 3.90 11.74
C VAL A 142 -8.01 4.81 12.90
N GLY A 143 -7.13 4.92 13.90
CA GLY A 143 -7.28 5.83 15.04
C GLY A 143 -7.35 7.29 14.61
N GLU A 144 -6.46 7.72 13.73
CA GLU A 144 -6.46 9.07 13.15
C GLU A 144 -7.78 9.36 12.40
N ALA A 145 -8.25 8.41 11.59
CA ALA A 145 -9.54 8.57 10.91
C ALA A 145 -10.70 8.73 11.90
N LEU A 146 -10.71 7.93 12.96
CA LEU A 146 -11.71 8.01 14.02
C LEU A 146 -11.67 9.36 14.76
N GLU A 147 -10.48 9.84 15.11
CA GLU A 147 -10.30 11.16 15.77
C GLU A 147 -10.79 12.32 14.90
N TRP A 148 -10.51 12.29 13.58
CA TRP A 148 -11.04 13.27 12.64
C TRP A 148 -12.58 13.25 12.63
N MET A 149 -13.19 12.08 12.58
CA MET A 149 -14.64 11.93 12.52
C MET A 149 -15.33 12.24 13.86
N GLU A 150 -14.67 12.00 14.99
CA GLU A 150 -15.18 12.38 16.32
C GLU A 150 -15.14 13.90 16.56
N ARG A 151 -14.22 14.61 15.91
CA ARG A 151 -14.10 16.06 16.04
C ARG A 151 -15.34 16.77 15.52
N ASP A 152 -15.73 16.53 14.27
CA ASP A 152 -16.92 17.04 13.62
C ASP A 152 -17.15 16.40 12.25
N THR A 153 -18.26 16.75 11.60
CA THR A 153 -18.59 16.31 10.24
C THR A 153 -18.31 17.35 9.15
N SER A 154 -17.42 18.32 9.43
CA SER A 154 -17.02 19.32 8.45
C SER A 154 -16.29 18.70 7.24
N PRO A 155 -16.30 19.39 6.07
CA PRO A 155 -15.53 18.94 4.92
C PRO A 155 -14.03 18.72 5.22
N ALA A 156 -13.45 19.53 6.12
CA ALA A 156 -12.06 19.42 6.53
C ALA A 156 -11.79 18.14 7.32
N SER A 157 -12.65 17.81 8.31
CA SER A 157 -12.54 16.59 9.09
C SER A 157 -12.77 15.34 8.24
N LEU A 158 -13.75 15.37 7.33
CA LEU A 158 -13.97 14.26 6.39
C LEU A 158 -12.78 14.08 5.42
N LEU A 159 -12.12 15.15 5.01
CA LEU A 159 -10.92 15.08 4.18
C LEU A 159 -9.72 14.51 4.96
N GLY A 160 -9.56 14.89 6.24
CA GLY A 160 -8.55 14.31 7.13
C GLY A 160 -8.72 12.80 7.31
N ALA A 161 -9.95 12.36 7.62
CA ALA A 161 -10.29 10.94 7.73
C ALA A 161 -10.05 10.18 6.40
N ALA A 162 -10.40 10.80 5.25
CA ALA A 162 -10.13 10.26 3.92
C ALA A 162 -8.62 10.09 3.66
N GLY A 163 -7.79 11.06 4.09
CA GLY A 163 -6.33 10.99 3.98
C GLY A 163 -5.74 9.82 4.77
N ALA A 164 -6.18 9.60 6.01
CA ALA A 164 -5.77 8.47 6.83
C ALA A 164 -6.20 7.13 6.20
N ALA A 165 -7.43 7.03 5.71
CA ALA A 165 -7.92 5.85 5.01
C ALA A 165 -7.15 5.58 3.71
N TRP A 166 -6.84 6.61 2.93
CA TRP A 166 -6.01 6.50 1.72
C TRP A 166 -4.63 5.93 2.05
N HIS A 167 -4.00 6.44 3.11
CA HIS A 167 -2.70 5.94 3.56
C HIS A 167 -2.77 4.46 4.00
N LEU A 168 -3.82 4.06 4.75
CA LEU A 168 -4.03 2.66 5.12
C LEU A 168 -4.21 1.76 3.89
N MET A 169 -5.03 2.15 2.93
CA MET A 169 -5.24 1.38 1.71
C MET A 169 -3.96 1.28 0.87
N ALA A 170 -3.14 2.34 0.83
CA ALA A 170 -1.82 2.33 0.18
C ALA A 170 -0.84 1.41 0.93
N GLN A 171 -0.84 1.40 2.27
CA GLN A 171 -0.06 0.45 3.06
C GLN A 171 -0.46 -0.99 2.73
N LEU A 172 -1.76 -1.32 2.74
CA LEU A 172 -2.25 -2.66 2.38
C LEU A 172 -1.85 -3.09 0.95
N ALA A 173 -1.79 -2.13 0.01
CA ALA A 173 -1.35 -2.39 -1.35
C ALA A 173 0.17 -2.64 -1.45
N THR A 174 0.96 -2.06 -0.56
CA THR A 174 2.42 -2.18 -0.53
C THR A 174 2.91 -3.25 0.45
N ASP A 175 2.13 -3.53 1.50
CA ASP A 175 2.45 -4.53 2.51
C ASP A 175 2.34 -5.96 1.95
N ARG A 176 3.35 -6.76 2.19
CA ARG A 176 3.42 -8.11 1.63
C ARG A 176 4.04 -9.08 2.63
N ALA A 177 3.48 -10.29 2.66
CA ALA A 177 4.01 -11.35 3.52
C ALA A 177 5.51 -11.58 3.25
N PRO A 178 6.36 -11.69 4.28
CA PRO A 178 7.75 -12.06 4.15
C PRO A 178 7.88 -13.36 3.35
N GLY A 179 8.79 -13.39 2.34
CA GLY A 179 9.00 -14.55 1.50
C GLY A 179 8.11 -14.68 0.26
N SER A 180 7.24 -13.70 -0.03
CA SER A 180 6.49 -13.66 -1.28
C SER A 180 7.44 -13.50 -2.50
N ARG A 181 7.00 -13.94 -3.69
CA ARG A 181 7.77 -13.69 -4.94
C ARG A 181 8.06 -12.20 -5.15
N HIS A 182 7.22 -11.32 -4.64
CA HIS A 182 7.39 -9.88 -4.70
C HIS A 182 8.50 -9.38 -3.77
N ASP A 183 8.65 -9.98 -2.58
CA ASP A 183 9.75 -9.67 -1.66
C ASP A 183 11.12 -9.94 -2.32
N VAL A 184 11.25 -11.00 -3.12
CA VAL A 184 12.48 -11.27 -3.88
C VAL A 184 12.72 -10.22 -4.97
N LEU A 185 11.67 -9.76 -5.66
CA LEU A 185 11.79 -8.70 -6.67
C LEU A 185 12.12 -7.35 -6.03
N ASP A 186 11.55 -7.04 -4.87
CA ASP A 186 11.83 -5.81 -4.13
C ASP A 186 13.26 -5.83 -3.56
N ARG A 187 13.76 -6.98 -3.07
CA ARG A 187 15.18 -7.17 -2.71
C ARG A 187 16.10 -7.02 -3.92
N ALA A 188 15.72 -7.55 -5.08
CA ALA A 188 16.49 -7.35 -6.30
C ALA A 188 16.57 -5.87 -6.71
N ALA A 189 15.46 -5.14 -6.58
CA ALA A 189 15.44 -3.70 -6.85
C ALA A 189 16.25 -2.90 -5.81
N ALA A 190 16.24 -3.31 -4.53
CA ALA A 190 17.10 -2.73 -3.48
C ALA A 190 18.58 -2.97 -3.81
N TYR A 191 18.97 -4.20 -4.13
CA TYR A 191 20.32 -4.55 -4.55
C TYR A 191 20.80 -3.68 -5.71
N ILE A 192 19.97 -3.48 -6.76
CA ILE A 192 20.31 -2.61 -7.89
C ILE A 192 20.56 -1.14 -7.45
N ARG A 193 19.84 -0.66 -6.43
CA ARG A 193 20.04 0.71 -5.91
C ARG A 193 21.31 0.82 -5.06
N GLU A 194 21.62 -0.20 -4.29
CA GLU A 194 22.82 -0.26 -3.42
C GLU A 194 24.10 -0.45 -4.21
N THR A 195 24.06 -1.22 -5.31
CA THR A 195 25.20 -1.50 -6.19
C THR A 195 25.07 -0.76 -7.52
N VAL A 196 24.86 0.56 -7.45
CA VAL A 196 24.52 1.38 -8.62
C VAL A 196 25.60 1.38 -9.70
N ASP A 197 26.85 1.29 -9.34
CA ASP A 197 28.05 1.29 -10.21
C ASP A 197 28.33 -0.09 -10.83
N GLU A 198 27.83 -1.17 -10.24
CA GLU A 198 28.08 -2.54 -10.71
C GLU A 198 27.15 -2.95 -11.86
N PRO A 199 27.61 -3.78 -12.80
CA PRO A 199 26.74 -4.33 -13.83
C PRO A 199 25.79 -5.38 -13.26
N VAL A 200 24.48 -5.24 -13.51
CA VAL A 200 23.46 -6.19 -13.05
C VAL A 200 23.53 -7.50 -13.82
N SER A 201 23.66 -8.61 -13.10
CA SER A 201 23.48 -9.96 -13.61
C SER A 201 22.03 -10.44 -13.43
N ILE A 202 21.25 -10.43 -14.53
CA ILE A 202 19.87 -10.94 -14.52
C ILE A 202 19.84 -12.43 -14.11
N ALA A 203 20.86 -13.21 -14.48
CA ALA A 203 20.97 -14.61 -14.12
C ALA A 203 21.14 -14.78 -12.59
N ALA A 204 21.97 -13.94 -11.94
CA ALA A 204 22.15 -13.96 -10.50
C ALA A 204 20.85 -13.58 -9.76
N LEU A 205 20.17 -12.51 -10.20
CA LEU A 205 18.89 -12.10 -9.62
C LEU A 205 17.79 -13.15 -9.80
N ALA A 206 17.74 -13.79 -10.95
CA ALA A 206 16.80 -14.90 -11.22
C ALA A 206 17.07 -16.12 -10.35
N ALA A 207 18.36 -16.47 -10.12
CA ALA A 207 18.74 -17.55 -9.22
C ALA A 207 18.30 -17.27 -7.78
N MET A 208 18.46 -16.04 -7.28
CA MET A 208 17.94 -15.61 -5.97
C MET A 208 16.42 -15.77 -5.87
N ALA A 209 15.70 -15.53 -6.97
CA ALA A 209 14.26 -15.67 -7.06
C ALA A 209 13.79 -17.12 -7.32
N ARG A 210 14.73 -18.07 -7.54
CA ARG A 210 14.46 -19.47 -7.90
C ARG A 210 13.56 -19.60 -9.15
N VAL A 211 13.80 -18.76 -10.15
CA VAL A 211 13.10 -18.79 -11.44
C VAL A 211 14.08 -18.67 -12.60
N SER A 212 13.63 -18.93 -13.83
CA SER A 212 14.46 -18.69 -15.04
C SER A 212 14.69 -17.18 -15.25
N PRO A 213 15.80 -16.77 -15.92
CA PRO A 213 16.07 -15.37 -16.25
C PRO A 213 14.95 -14.69 -17.05
N SER A 214 14.33 -15.41 -17.98
CA SER A 214 13.20 -14.90 -18.77
C SER A 214 11.96 -14.67 -17.90
N HIS A 215 11.64 -15.59 -17.00
CA HIS A 215 10.52 -15.46 -16.10
C HIS A 215 10.75 -14.32 -15.09
N PHE A 216 11.98 -14.23 -14.53
CA PHE A 216 12.37 -13.11 -13.67
C PHE A 216 12.19 -11.76 -14.37
N SER A 217 12.68 -11.63 -15.61
CA SER A 217 12.58 -10.38 -16.38
C SER A 217 11.13 -9.97 -16.63
N ALA A 218 10.23 -10.93 -16.92
CA ALA A 218 8.81 -10.69 -17.09
C ALA A 218 8.15 -10.21 -15.78
N LEU A 219 8.42 -10.89 -14.66
CA LEU A 219 7.93 -10.52 -13.33
C LEU A 219 8.43 -9.14 -12.90
N PHE A 220 9.72 -8.88 -13.11
CA PHE A 220 10.35 -7.60 -12.76
C PHE A 220 9.73 -6.44 -13.55
N LYS A 221 9.56 -6.62 -14.88
CA LYS A 221 8.89 -5.62 -15.74
C LYS A 221 7.43 -5.40 -15.33
N ALA A 222 6.69 -6.45 -15.02
CA ALA A 222 5.31 -6.35 -14.54
C ALA A 222 5.22 -5.58 -13.20
N ARG A 223 6.23 -5.76 -12.32
CA ARG A 223 6.27 -5.13 -10.99
C ARG A 223 6.71 -3.66 -11.02
N PHE A 224 7.75 -3.32 -11.79
CA PHE A 224 8.40 -2.02 -11.78
C PHE A 224 8.13 -1.19 -13.05
N GLY A 225 7.42 -1.72 -14.03
CA GLY A 225 7.11 -1.04 -15.29
C GLY A 225 8.25 -1.07 -16.33
N PHE A 226 9.47 -1.42 -15.92
CA PHE A 226 10.66 -1.39 -16.77
C PHE A 226 11.43 -2.71 -16.76
N PRO A 227 12.06 -3.12 -17.88
CA PRO A 227 13.05 -4.18 -17.87
C PRO A 227 14.20 -3.86 -16.90
N VAL A 228 14.81 -4.91 -16.30
CA VAL A 228 15.86 -4.79 -15.28
C VAL A 228 16.98 -3.79 -15.66
N ARG A 229 17.52 -3.89 -16.89
CA ARG A 229 18.58 -2.99 -17.36
C ARG A 229 18.11 -1.54 -17.51
N GLN A 230 16.87 -1.33 -17.91
CA GLN A 230 16.30 0.01 -18.02
C GLN A 230 16.06 0.59 -16.62
N TYR A 231 15.58 -0.21 -15.68
CA TYR A 231 15.46 0.17 -14.27
C TYR A 231 16.81 0.60 -13.69
N GLN A 232 17.87 -0.20 -13.89
CA GLN A 232 19.23 0.17 -13.49
C GLN A 232 19.68 1.51 -14.11
N THR A 233 19.38 1.73 -15.39
CA THR A 233 19.70 3.02 -16.05
C THR A 233 18.98 4.17 -15.35
N GLN A 234 17.70 4.04 -14.99
CA GLN A 234 16.97 5.07 -14.26
C GLN A 234 17.61 5.37 -12.89
N VAL A 235 17.94 4.32 -12.13
CA VAL A 235 18.64 4.45 -10.82
C VAL A 235 19.97 5.18 -10.97
N ARG A 236 20.79 4.79 -11.95
CA ARG A 236 22.08 5.45 -12.26
C ARG A 236 21.91 6.92 -12.61
N MET A 237 20.90 7.24 -13.44
CA MET A 237 20.65 8.63 -13.85
C MET A 237 20.09 9.47 -12.70
N ALA A 238 19.27 8.91 -11.82
CA ALA A 238 18.80 9.59 -10.61
C ALA A 238 19.99 9.91 -9.67
N ARG A 239 20.87 8.93 -9.42
CA ARG A 239 22.07 9.13 -8.61
C ARG A 239 23.06 10.13 -9.23
N ALA A 240 23.23 10.09 -10.56
CA ALA A 240 24.05 11.07 -11.28
C ALA A 240 23.49 12.48 -11.15
N ARG A 241 22.17 12.64 -11.24
CA ARG A 241 21.50 13.92 -11.01
C ARG A 241 21.79 14.45 -9.60
N GLU A 242 21.60 13.63 -8.58
CA GLU A 242 21.89 13.97 -7.19
C GLU A 242 23.35 14.45 -7.02
N LEU A 243 24.34 13.73 -7.57
CA LEU A 243 25.75 14.11 -7.53
C LEU A 243 26.04 15.44 -8.26
N LEU A 244 25.36 15.68 -9.39
CA LEU A 244 25.47 16.95 -10.12
C LEU A 244 24.86 18.12 -9.34
N ASP A 245 23.84 17.88 -8.53
CA ASP A 245 23.17 18.88 -7.70
C ASP A 245 23.91 19.17 -6.39
N THR A 246 24.55 18.15 -5.80
CA THR A 246 25.13 18.22 -4.45
C THR A 246 26.64 18.38 -4.43
N THR A 247 27.33 18.21 -5.58
CA THR A 247 28.79 18.26 -5.65
C THR A 247 29.30 19.03 -6.88
N ASP A 248 30.53 19.51 -6.80
CA ASP A 248 31.25 20.13 -7.93
C ASP A 248 32.16 19.14 -8.69
N GLN A 249 31.97 17.84 -8.48
CA GLN A 249 32.77 16.81 -9.13
C GLN A 249 32.72 16.95 -10.67
N PRO A 250 33.82 16.72 -11.39
CA PRO A 250 33.82 16.66 -12.84
C PRO A 250 32.76 15.66 -13.37
N VAL A 251 32.13 15.99 -14.48
CA VAL A 251 31.11 15.10 -15.09
C VAL A 251 31.66 13.70 -15.37
N ALA A 252 32.94 13.58 -15.72
CA ALA A 252 33.60 12.29 -15.94
C ALA A 252 33.68 11.47 -14.63
N THR A 253 33.96 12.13 -13.49
CA THR A 253 33.97 11.48 -12.17
C THR A 253 32.54 11.01 -11.80
N VAL A 254 31.55 11.87 -11.97
CA VAL A 254 30.15 11.50 -11.74
C VAL A 254 29.74 10.28 -12.60
N ALA A 255 30.14 10.27 -13.88
CA ALA A 255 29.88 9.14 -14.78
C ALA A 255 30.50 7.84 -14.25
N ALA A 256 31.77 7.88 -13.84
CA ALA A 256 32.46 6.71 -13.26
C ALA A 256 31.76 6.22 -11.97
N THR A 257 31.40 7.13 -11.06
CA THR A 257 30.75 6.83 -9.78
C THR A 257 29.41 6.11 -9.97
N VAL A 258 28.72 6.37 -11.08
CA VAL A 258 27.44 5.70 -11.37
C VAL A 258 27.58 4.55 -12.39
N GLY A 259 28.79 4.02 -12.56
CA GLY A 259 29.08 2.81 -13.36
C GLY A 259 29.12 3.03 -14.87
N TYR A 260 29.50 4.24 -15.33
CA TYR A 260 29.77 4.54 -16.73
C TYR A 260 31.24 4.91 -16.95
N PRO A 261 32.09 3.98 -17.40
CA PRO A 261 33.48 4.28 -17.67
C PRO A 261 33.66 5.24 -18.86
N ASP A 262 32.73 5.26 -19.81
CA ASP A 262 32.73 6.22 -20.93
C ASP A 262 31.78 7.40 -20.60
N SER A 263 32.39 8.57 -20.37
CA SER A 263 31.68 9.81 -20.06
C SER A 263 30.86 10.37 -21.23
N PHE A 264 31.23 10.07 -22.48
CA PHE A 264 30.42 10.47 -23.66
C PHE A 264 29.16 9.60 -23.78
N TYR A 265 29.29 8.31 -23.54
CA TYR A 265 28.12 7.43 -23.50
C TYR A 265 27.20 7.82 -22.32
N PHE A 266 27.76 8.10 -21.15
CA PHE A 266 27.02 8.64 -20.00
C PHE A 266 26.26 9.92 -20.38
N ALA A 267 26.90 10.90 -21.01
CA ALA A 267 26.27 12.16 -21.36
C ALA A 267 25.08 11.98 -22.33
N ARG A 268 25.17 11.02 -23.26
CA ARG A 268 24.06 10.65 -24.14
C ARG A 268 22.91 10.01 -23.37
N GLN A 269 23.19 9.09 -22.45
CA GLN A 269 22.17 8.45 -21.59
C GLN A 269 21.50 9.47 -20.68
N PHE A 270 22.27 10.35 -20.04
CA PHE A 270 21.75 11.40 -19.17
C PHE A 270 20.81 12.35 -19.95
N LYS A 271 21.25 12.81 -21.14
CA LYS A 271 20.40 13.65 -22.00
C LYS A 271 19.12 12.92 -22.43
N ARG A 272 19.18 11.61 -22.69
CA ARG A 272 17.98 10.82 -23.06
C ARG A 272 16.96 10.76 -21.91
N VAL A 273 17.43 10.67 -20.65
CA VAL A 273 16.56 10.55 -19.48
C VAL A 273 16.08 11.92 -18.98
N HIS A 274 16.96 12.93 -18.95
CA HIS A 274 16.68 14.24 -18.36
C HIS A 274 16.44 15.37 -19.39
N GLY A 275 16.52 15.08 -20.69
CA GLY A 275 16.27 16.05 -21.76
C GLY A 275 17.46 17.00 -22.06
N VAL A 276 18.40 17.15 -21.14
CA VAL A 276 19.56 18.05 -21.27
C VAL A 276 20.87 17.34 -20.93
N SER A 277 22.02 17.85 -21.44
CA SER A 277 23.32 17.26 -21.10
C SER A 277 23.69 17.53 -19.62
N PRO A 278 24.56 16.69 -18.99
CA PRO A 278 25.00 16.88 -17.61
C PRO A 278 25.58 18.27 -17.33
N LEU A 279 26.43 18.79 -18.23
CA LEU A 279 27.00 20.13 -18.12
C LEU A 279 25.94 21.23 -18.19
N ARG A 280 24.96 21.09 -19.12
CA ARG A 280 23.87 22.05 -19.22
C ARG A 280 22.99 21.98 -17.99
N TYR A 281 22.67 20.79 -17.51
CA TYR A 281 21.90 20.56 -16.29
C TYR A 281 22.53 21.30 -15.10
N ARG A 282 23.85 21.12 -14.85
CA ARG A 282 24.57 21.82 -13.77
C ARG A 282 24.53 23.35 -13.88
N ARG A 283 24.58 23.90 -15.12
CA ARG A 283 24.54 25.35 -15.35
C ARG A 283 23.13 25.98 -15.15
N GLN A 284 22.08 25.18 -15.28
CA GLN A 284 20.72 25.68 -15.14
C GLN A 284 20.36 25.99 -13.68
N GLY A 285 21.24 25.65 -12.75
CA GLY A 285 20.95 25.80 -11.33
C GLY A 285 19.92 24.80 -10.86
N LYS A 286 19.93 24.52 -9.57
CA LYS A 286 18.95 23.67 -8.92
C LYS A 286 17.57 24.30 -9.04
N GLY A 287 16.63 23.60 -9.68
CA GLY A 287 15.22 23.95 -9.64
C GLY A 287 14.59 23.50 -8.33
#